data_2a11a6d738cf2a2a632bc8d658821443
#
_entry.id   2a11a6d738cf2a2a632bc8d658821443
#
_cell.length_a   1.000
_cell.length_b   1.000
_cell.length_c   1.000
_cell.angle_alpha   90.00
_cell.angle_beta   90.00
_cell.angle_gamma   90.00
#
_symmetry.space_group_name_H-M   'P 1'
#
loop_
_entity.id
_entity.type
_entity.pdbx_description
1 polymer ?
#
loop_
_entity_poly.entity_id
_entity_poly.type
_entity_poly.pdbx_seq_one_letter_code
_entity_poly.pdbx_strand_id
1 'polypeptide(L)'
;PGFLGAGHGPFKPTHHSKDDLTLNDVSQNRFGTRRSLLAGFDQFRRDVDYSGQLAGMDAFTQQALGVLTSSKMANAMDLEKENPTVRERYGKGDSKNFGDGAPRNNTHFLLARRLVEAGARCVTLNFGRWDFHSKIYDEKSGVNGHAPIFDQGLSALIEDLHDRGLSDDVAVIAWGEFGRTPKINGNAGRDHWPNVSCAFMAGGRMNHGQMIGASDKHAAEPADRPVHMGEVHATLYQHMGLDPNTTTISDLTGRPQYLVDGWKPLPELI
;
A
#
# COMPACT_ATOMS: atom_id res chain seq x y z
N PRO A 1 -1.62 -12.20 -3.92
CA PRO A 1 -0.44 -12.31 -4.80
C PRO A 1 -0.74 -12.92 -6.17
N GLY A 2 -2.00 -13.34 -6.42
CA GLY A 2 -2.40 -13.89 -7.70
C GLY A 2 -1.55 -15.09 -8.12
N PHE A 3 -1.14 -15.11 -9.39
CA PHE A 3 -0.31 -16.18 -9.94
C PHE A 3 1.12 -16.25 -9.36
N LEU A 4 1.59 -15.21 -8.66
CA LEU A 4 2.89 -15.24 -7.98
C LEU A 4 2.91 -16.18 -6.77
N GLY A 5 1.75 -16.60 -6.28
CA GLY A 5 1.62 -17.54 -5.17
C GLY A 5 1.74 -16.90 -3.78
N ALA A 6 1.40 -17.67 -2.76
CA ALA A 6 1.28 -17.22 -1.37
C ALA A 6 2.56 -16.60 -0.79
N GLY A 7 3.72 -17.04 -1.26
CA GLY A 7 5.02 -16.52 -0.80
C GLY A 7 5.28 -15.06 -1.14
N HIS A 8 4.54 -14.49 -2.09
CA HIS A 8 4.58 -13.08 -2.45
C HIS A 8 3.43 -12.28 -1.82
N GLY A 9 2.71 -12.87 -0.85
CA GLY A 9 1.68 -12.17 -0.09
C GLY A 9 2.27 -11.01 0.71
N PRO A 10 1.56 -9.86 0.80
CA PRO A 10 2.01 -8.75 1.61
C PRO A 10 2.02 -9.12 3.09
N PHE A 11 3.02 -8.64 3.81
CA PHE A 11 2.97 -8.64 5.27
C PHE A 11 1.85 -7.71 5.75
N LYS A 12 0.97 -8.22 6.63
CA LYS A 12 -0.15 -7.45 7.19
C LYS A 12 0.14 -7.16 8.67
N PRO A 13 0.55 -5.92 9.03
CA PRO A 13 0.73 -5.55 10.42
C PRO A 13 -0.65 -5.42 11.10
N THR A 14 -1.10 -6.49 11.74
CA THR A 14 -2.32 -6.51 12.56
C THR A 14 -1.97 -6.37 14.04
N HIS A 15 -2.97 -6.17 14.92
CA HIS A 15 -2.73 -6.07 16.36
C HIS A 15 -1.99 -7.29 16.94
N HIS A 16 -2.22 -8.48 16.40
CA HIS A 16 -1.53 -9.71 16.81
C HIS A 16 -0.11 -9.82 16.27
N SER A 17 0.19 -9.24 15.12
CA SER A 17 1.54 -9.32 14.54
C SER A 17 2.60 -8.50 15.28
N LYS A 18 2.22 -7.59 16.19
CA LYS A 18 3.17 -6.90 17.06
C LYS A 18 3.79 -7.89 18.06
N ASP A 19 2.99 -8.80 18.60
CA ASP A 19 3.44 -9.85 19.50
C ASP A 19 4.23 -10.93 18.75
N ASP A 20 3.85 -11.22 17.51
CA ASP A 20 4.54 -12.15 16.61
C ASP A 20 5.91 -11.63 16.13
N LEU A 21 6.14 -10.30 16.19
CA LEU A 21 7.42 -9.68 15.84
C LEU A 21 8.39 -9.60 17.04
N THR A 22 8.00 -10.10 18.19
CA THR A 22 8.86 -10.17 19.38
C THR A 22 9.22 -11.62 19.68
N LEU A 23 10.49 -11.85 20.00
CA LEU A 23 10.96 -13.16 20.48
C LEU A 23 10.49 -13.34 21.94
N ASN A 24 9.26 -13.83 22.12
CA ASN A 24 8.72 -14.12 23.45
C ASN A 24 9.50 -15.29 24.06
N ASP A 25 10.09 -15.08 25.26
CA ASP A 25 10.83 -16.07 26.08
C ASP A 25 12.02 -16.75 25.38
N VAL A 26 12.52 -16.24 24.26
CA VAL A 26 13.71 -16.75 23.57
C VAL A 26 14.75 -15.64 23.41
N SER A 27 15.90 -15.79 24.06
CA SER A 27 17.02 -14.86 23.83
C SER A 27 17.55 -14.96 22.37
N GLN A 28 18.11 -13.87 21.85
CA GLN A 28 18.73 -13.87 20.52
C GLN A 28 19.79 -14.95 20.32
N ASN A 29 20.56 -15.28 21.39
CA ASN A 29 21.54 -16.36 21.38
C ASN A 29 20.88 -17.74 21.23
N ARG A 30 19.83 -18.03 22.00
CA ARG A 30 19.08 -19.30 21.88
C ARG A 30 18.40 -19.41 20.50
N PHE A 31 17.91 -18.30 19.97
CA PHE A 31 17.35 -18.25 18.63
C PHE A 31 18.41 -18.53 17.57
N GLY A 32 19.61 -17.92 17.68
CA GLY A 32 20.75 -18.19 16.81
C GLY A 32 21.19 -19.66 16.83
N THR A 33 21.25 -20.29 18.02
CA THR A 33 21.59 -21.70 18.15
C THR A 33 20.54 -22.62 17.53
N ARG A 34 19.26 -22.35 17.78
CA ARG A 34 18.15 -23.10 17.16
C ARG A 34 18.14 -22.98 15.63
N ARG A 35 18.44 -21.78 15.11
CA ARG A 35 18.58 -21.51 13.67
C ARG A 35 19.74 -22.32 13.05
N SER A 36 20.88 -22.37 13.71
CA SER A 36 22.04 -23.16 13.24
C SER A 36 21.75 -24.66 13.21
N LEU A 37 21.03 -25.18 14.22
CA LEU A 37 20.55 -26.56 14.27
C LEU A 37 19.55 -26.84 13.14
N LEU A 38 18.58 -25.98 12.92
CA LEU A 38 17.60 -26.11 11.84
C LEU A 38 18.29 -26.10 10.48
N ALA A 39 19.24 -25.18 10.26
CA ALA A 39 20.01 -25.11 9.01
C ALA A 39 20.82 -26.39 8.76
N GLY A 40 21.34 -27.04 9.81
CA GLY A 40 22.00 -28.34 9.70
C GLY A 40 21.06 -29.46 9.25
N PHE A 41 19.83 -29.50 9.78
CA PHE A 41 18.79 -30.45 9.36
C PHE A 41 18.28 -30.16 7.95
N ASP A 42 18.12 -28.88 7.59
CA ASP A 42 17.65 -28.46 6.27
C ASP A 42 18.70 -28.70 5.18
N GLN A 43 20.00 -28.64 5.51
CA GLN A 43 21.07 -29.03 4.61
C GLN A 43 20.98 -30.53 4.26
N PHE A 44 20.74 -31.37 5.28
CA PHE A 44 20.53 -32.82 5.04
C PHE A 44 19.28 -33.10 4.19
N ARG A 45 18.20 -32.34 4.40
CA ARG A 45 16.98 -32.45 3.58
C ARG A 45 17.19 -31.99 2.14
N ARG A 46 17.98 -30.94 1.93
CA ARG A 46 18.30 -30.43 0.56
C ARG A 46 19.09 -31.43 -0.26
N ASP A 47 19.98 -32.17 0.36
CA ASP A 47 20.76 -33.21 -0.31
C ASP A 47 19.86 -34.35 -0.84
N VAL A 48 18.60 -34.42 -0.38
CA VAL A 48 17.59 -35.42 -0.77
C VAL A 48 16.48 -34.82 -1.64
N ASP A 49 16.38 -33.48 -1.76
CA ASP A 49 15.29 -32.81 -2.50
C ASP A 49 15.64 -32.55 -3.96
N TYR A 50 15.16 -33.41 -4.84
CA TYR A 50 15.26 -33.25 -6.30
C TYR A 50 14.23 -32.27 -6.89
N SER A 51 13.26 -31.73 -6.11
CA SER A 51 12.12 -30.96 -6.63
C SER A 51 12.33 -29.44 -6.63
N GLY A 52 13.33 -28.94 -5.93
CA GLY A 52 13.58 -27.50 -5.76
C GLY A 52 12.54 -26.75 -4.89
N GLN A 53 11.52 -27.44 -4.39
CA GLN A 53 10.46 -26.81 -3.58
C GLN A 53 10.99 -26.32 -2.22
N LEU A 54 11.99 -26.99 -1.65
CA LEU A 54 12.63 -26.60 -0.40
C LEU A 54 13.43 -25.29 -0.53
N ALA A 55 14.02 -25.03 -1.69
CA ALA A 55 14.75 -23.79 -1.94
C ALA A 55 13.83 -22.54 -1.86
N GLY A 56 12.60 -22.64 -2.35
CA GLY A 56 11.59 -21.59 -2.22
C GLY A 56 11.16 -21.36 -0.75
N MET A 57 10.91 -22.44 0.00
CA MET A 57 10.57 -22.35 1.42
C MET A 57 11.71 -21.76 2.25
N ASP A 58 12.96 -22.05 1.93
CA ASP A 58 14.12 -21.48 2.60
C ASP A 58 14.22 -19.97 2.41
N ALA A 59 13.94 -19.45 1.21
CA ALA A 59 13.94 -18.01 0.94
C ALA A 59 12.88 -17.29 1.80
N PHE A 60 11.67 -17.85 1.90
CA PHE A 60 10.60 -17.30 2.72
C PHE A 60 10.90 -17.37 4.22
N THR A 61 11.47 -18.48 4.67
CA THR A 61 11.91 -18.64 6.06
C THR A 61 13.00 -17.61 6.42
N GLN A 62 13.98 -17.39 5.54
CA GLN A 62 15.02 -16.38 5.74
C GLN A 62 14.45 -14.98 5.77
N GLN A 63 13.48 -14.67 4.90
CA GLN A 63 12.80 -13.39 4.85
C GLN A 63 11.98 -13.15 6.13
N ALA A 64 11.21 -14.13 6.59
CA ALA A 64 10.45 -14.06 7.83
C ALA A 64 11.36 -13.88 9.05
N LEU A 65 12.47 -14.60 9.11
CA LEU A 65 13.47 -14.47 10.16
C LEU A 65 14.15 -13.09 10.14
N GLY A 66 14.42 -12.55 8.95
CA GLY A 66 14.95 -11.19 8.79
C GLY A 66 13.98 -10.14 9.35
N VAL A 67 12.68 -10.29 9.11
CA VAL A 67 11.64 -9.42 9.69
C VAL A 67 11.58 -9.56 11.20
N LEU A 68 11.53 -10.79 11.73
CA LEU A 68 11.43 -11.06 13.18
C LEU A 68 12.65 -10.59 13.98
N THR A 69 13.83 -10.58 13.37
CA THR A 69 15.08 -10.13 14.03
C THR A 69 15.37 -8.64 13.80
N SER A 70 14.59 -7.95 12.96
CA SER A 70 14.79 -6.54 12.65
C SER A 70 14.22 -5.65 13.75
N SER A 71 15.09 -5.06 14.54
CA SER A 71 14.71 -4.00 15.49
C SER A 71 14.09 -2.78 14.79
N LYS A 72 14.41 -2.55 13.51
CA LYS A 72 13.86 -1.45 12.70
C LYS A 72 12.35 -1.61 12.48
N MET A 73 11.89 -2.82 12.14
CA MET A 73 10.46 -3.11 11.95
C MET A 73 9.68 -2.95 13.26
N ALA A 74 10.16 -3.56 14.35
CA ALA A 74 9.55 -3.45 15.68
C ALA A 74 9.46 -1.97 16.13
N ASN A 75 10.52 -1.20 15.92
CA ASN A 75 10.53 0.24 16.22
C ASN A 75 9.58 1.03 15.34
N ALA A 76 9.47 0.72 14.04
CA ALA A 76 8.53 1.38 13.14
C ALA A 76 7.07 1.17 13.55
N MET A 77 6.74 -0.02 14.02
CA MET A 77 5.38 -0.37 14.48
C MET A 77 5.02 0.23 15.84
N ASP A 78 5.98 0.66 16.62
CA ASP A 78 5.76 1.29 17.94
C ASP A 78 5.51 2.80 17.78
N LEU A 79 4.24 3.16 17.58
CA LEU A 79 3.83 4.56 17.35
C LEU A 79 4.02 5.45 18.60
N GLU A 80 4.16 4.86 19.80
CA GLU A 80 4.42 5.64 21.02
C GLU A 80 5.82 6.26 21.02
N LYS A 81 6.74 5.72 20.22
CA LYS A 81 8.08 6.30 20.01
C LYS A 81 8.11 7.51 19.11
N GLU A 82 7.00 7.83 18.46
CA GLU A 82 6.91 9.00 17.62
C GLU A 82 6.70 10.27 18.44
N ASN A 83 7.20 11.40 17.94
CA ASN A 83 6.99 12.71 18.58
C ASN A 83 5.47 12.97 18.75
N PRO A 84 5.01 13.30 19.96
CA PRO A 84 3.59 13.57 20.22
C PRO A 84 2.98 14.62 19.28
N THR A 85 3.69 15.69 18.97
CA THR A 85 3.22 16.74 18.04
C THR A 85 2.99 16.19 16.62
N VAL A 86 3.86 15.30 16.16
CA VAL A 86 3.68 14.62 14.87
C VAL A 86 2.45 13.72 14.92
N ARG A 87 2.27 12.93 16.00
CA ARG A 87 1.08 12.10 16.18
C ARG A 87 -0.22 12.90 16.18
N GLU A 88 -0.22 14.06 16.82
CA GLU A 88 -1.38 14.97 16.86
C GLU A 88 -1.71 15.53 15.48
N ARG A 89 -0.72 15.86 14.65
CA ARG A 89 -0.92 16.33 13.28
C ARG A 89 -1.73 15.32 12.45
N TYR A 90 -1.38 14.04 12.51
CA TYR A 90 -2.13 12.98 11.84
C TYR A 90 -3.55 12.81 12.40
N GLY A 91 -3.73 13.07 13.69
CA GLY A 91 -4.97 12.73 14.39
C GLY A 91 -5.13 11.23 14.59
N LYS A 92 -6.19 10.84 15.28
CA LYS A 92 -6.46 9.44 15.60
C LYS A 92 -7.40 8.79 14.59
N GLY A 93 -8.43 9.51 14.17
CA GLY A 93 -9.53 8.93 13.40
C GLY A 93 -10.33 7.92 14.24
N ASP A 94 -10.91 6.95 13.56
CA ASP A 94 -11.70 5.87 14.17
C ASP A 94 -11.07 4.51 13.83
N SER A 95 -10.68 3.75 14.85
CA SER A 95 -10.03 2.44 14.69
C SER A 95 -11.00 1.29 14.39
N LYS A 96 -12.31 1.52 14.50
CA LYS A 96 -13.32 0.50 14.20
C LYS A 96 -13.57 0.42 12.70
N ASN A 97 -13.79 -0.80 12.21
CA ASN A 97 -14.26 -1.00 10.85
C ASN A 97 -15.58 -0.28 10.64
N PHE A 98 -15.71 0.38 9.50
CA PHE A 98 -16.92 1.04 9.11
C PHE A 98 -17.73 0.12 8.18
N GLY A 99 -18.75 -0.55 8.73
CA GLY A 99 -19.50 -1.57 8.00
C GLY A 99 -18.60 -2.72 7.54
N ASP A 100 -18.63 -3.01 6.25
CA ASP A 100 -17.78 -3.99 5.55
C ASP A 100 -16.46 -3.39 5.03
N GLY A 101 -16.24 -2.10 5.24
CA GLY A 101 -15.03 -1.39 4.86
C GLY A 101 -13.94 -1.38 5.92
N ALA A 102 -12.87 -0.66 5.63
CA ALA A 102 -11.74 -0.47 6.53
C ALA A 102 -12.06 0.58 7.63
N PRO A 103 -11.26 0.64 8.71
CA PRO A 103 -11.34 1.74 9.66
C PRO A 103 -10.90 3.07 9.04
N ARG A 104 -11.44 4.18 9.56
CA ARG A 104 -10.99 5.54 9.22
C ARG A 104 -9.87 5.96 10.16
N ASN A 105 -8.81 5.19 10.21
CA ASN A 105 -7.76 5.30 11.22
C ASN A 105 -6.53 6.02 10.68
N ASN A 106 -6.34 7.28 11.12
CA ASN A 106 -5.22 8.10 10.68
C ASN A 106 -3.86 7.62 11.20
N THR A 107 -3.83 6.82 12.25
CA THR A 107 -2.57 6.23 12.72
C THR A 107 -1.96 5.27 11.67
N HIS A 108 -2.75 4.77 10.72
CA HIS A 108 -2.25 3.96 9.63
C HIS A 108 -1.39 4.77 8.63
N PHE A 109 -1.70 6.06 8.40
CA PHE A 109 -0.85 6.94 7.60
C PHE A 109 0.51 7.16 8.28
N LEU A 110 0.51 7.41 9.58
CA LEU A 110 1.74 7.52 10.36
C LEU A 110 2.55 6.23 10.34
N LEU A 111 1.89 5.08 10.51
CA LEU A 111 2.53 3.77 10.43
C LEU A 111 3.15 3.54 9.04
N ALA A 112 2.44 3.90 7.96
CA ALA A 112 2.93 3.77 6.59
C ALA A 112 4.24 4.56 6.40
N ARG A 113 4.31 5.80 6.84
CA ARG A 113 5.53 6.63 6.79
C ARG A 113 6.67 5.96 7.56
N ARG A 114 6.43 5.49 8.78
CA ARG A 114 7.44 4.84 9.61
C ARG A 114 7.97 3.54 9.00
N LEU A 115 7.09 2.77 8.35
CA LEU A 115 7.47 1.54 7.65
C LEU A 115 8.35 1.84 6.43
N VAL A 116 8.04 2.89 5.67
CA VAL A 116 8.88 3.34 4.54
C VAL A 116 10.25 3.78 5.04
N GLU A 117 10.34 4.57 6.11
CA GLU A 117 11.63 4.94 6.73
C GLU A 117 12.41 3.71 7.23
N ALA A 118 11.73 2.67 7.67
CA ALA A 118 12.35 1.41 8.08
C ALA A 118 12.84 0.55 6.91
N GLY A 119 12.51 0.95 5.65
CA GLY A 119 12.96 0.31 4.42
C GLY A 119 11.89 -0.49 3.68
N ALA A 120 10.61 -0.39 4.07
CA ALA A 120 9.52 -0.96 3.28
C ALA A 120 9.40 -0.23 1.94
N ARG A 121 9.45 -0.97 0.83
CA ARG A 121 9.40 -0.39 -0.51
C ARG A 121 7.99 -0.02 -0.98
N CYS A 122 7.00 -0.76 -0.51
CA CYS A 122 5.61 -0.50 -0.85
C CYS A 122 4.76 -0.73 0.41
N VAL A 123 3.93 0.23 0.75
CA VAL A 123 2.98 0.14 1.86
C VAL A 123 1.61 0.51 1.32
N THR A 124 0.66 -0.40 1.47
CA THR A 124 -0.73 -0.18 1.07
C THR A 124 -1.61 -0.11 2.31
N LEU A 125 -2.47 0.88 2.38
CA LEU A 125 -3.48 0.98 3.41
C LEU A 125 -4.87 1.15 2.80
N ASN A 126 -5.86 0.56 3.44
CA ASN A 126 -7.27 0.77 3.12
C ASN A 126 -7.85 1.76 4.13
N PHE A 127 -8.66 2.68 3.66
CA PHE A 127 -9.23 3.73 4.48
C PHE A 127 -10.74 3.86 4.27
N GLY A 128 -11.51 3.63 5.33
CA GLY A 128 -12.94 3.83 5.35
C GLY A 128 -13.72 2.90 4.40
N ARG A 129 -14.93 3.33 4.12
CA ARG A 129 -15.85 2.70 3.17
C ARG A 129 -16.43 3.80 2.29
N TRP A 130 -16.07 3.80 1.01
CA TRP A 130 -16.48 4.84 0.06
C TRP A 130 -17.63 4.42 -0.86
N ASP A 131 -18.23 3.27 -0.57
CA ASP A 131 -19.33 2.68 -1.33
C ASP A 131 -20.70 3.21 -0.87
N PHE A 132 -20.97 4.47 -1.16
CA PHE A 132 -22.14 5.21 -0.67
C PHE A 132 -23.35 5.09 -1.61
N HIS A 133 -23.99 3.92 -1.66
CA HIS A 133 -25.24 3.71 -2.41
C HIS A 133 -26.46 4.41 -1.78
N SER A 134 -26.33 4.97 -0.60
CA SER A 134 -27.35 5.75 0.09
C SER A 134 -26.71 6.83 0.95
N LYS A 135 -27.47 7.91 1.22
CA LYS A 135 -27.09 8.95 2.19
C LYS A 135 -25.66 9.46 2.05
N ILE A 136 -25.21 9.70 0.79
CA ILE A 136 -23.82 10.05 0.47
C ILE A 136 -23.27 11.25 1.25
N TYR A 137 -24.11 12.20 1.63
CA TYR A 137 -23.71 13.40 2.40
C TYR A 137 -24.00 13.30 3.90
N ASP A 138 -24.32 12.12 4.43
CA ASP A 138 -24.51 11.95 5.86
C ASP A 138 -23.24 12.28 6.64
N GLU A 139 -23.39 13.03 7.74
CA GLU A 139 -22.27 13.57 8.53
C GLU A 139 -21.45 12.51 9.25
N LYS A 140 -21.98 11.32 9.43
CA LYS A 140 -21.28 10.22 10.14
C LYS A 140 -20.89 9.09 9.20
N SER A 141 -21.77 8.71 8.30
CA SER A 141 -21.65 7.53 7.48
C SER A 141 -21.38 7.81 6.01
N GLY A 142 -21.56 9.04 5.56
CA GLY A 142 -21.33 9.47 4.18
C GLY A 142 -19.94 10.09 3.97
N VAL A 143 -19.80 10.76 2.85
CA VAL A 143 -18.56 11.45 2.47
C VAL A 143 -18.19 12.54 3.48
N ASN A 144 -19.17 13.25 4.04
CA ASN A 144 -18.93 14.27 5.06
C ASN A 144 -18.28 13.71 6.33
N GLY A 145 -18.57 12.46 6.68
CA GLY A 145 -17.95 11.78 7.81
C GLY A 145 -16.59 11.12 7.49
N HIS A 146 -16.26 10.94 6.23
CA HIS A 146 -15.01 10.27 5.80
C HIS A 146 -13.95 11.26 5.32
N ALA A 147 -14.34 12.22 4.49
CA ALA A 147 -13.41 13.11 3.82
C ALA A 147 -12.57 13.97 4.78
N PRO A 148 -13.11 14.58 5.85
CA PRO A 148 -12.28 15.38 6.76
C PRO A 148 -11.21 14.57 7.48
N ILE A 149 -11.52 13.32 7.87
CA ILE A 149 -10.56 12.43 8.54
C ILE A 149 -9.48 11.99 7.55
N PHE A 150 -9.88 11.64 6.33
CA PHE A 150 -8.96 11.29 5.25
C PHE A 150 -8.03 12.45 4.89
N ASP A 151 -8.59 13.63 4.71
CA ASP A 151 -7.85 14.86 4.39
C ASP A 151 -6.78 15.15 5.44
N GLN A 152 -7.14 15.09 6.71
CA GLN A 152 -6.18 15.28 7.81
C GLN A 152 -5.05 14.26 7.77
N GLY A 153 -5.36 12.97 7.57
CA GLY A 153 -4.35 11.91 7.56
C GLY A 153 -3.42 11.99 6.35
N LEU A 154 -3.99 12.25 5.16
CA LEU A 154 -3.23 12.35 3.91
C LEU A 154 -2.37 13.61 3.86
N SER A 155 -2.91 14.77 4.24
CA SER A 155 -2.13 16.02 4.27
C SER A 155 -0.99 15.92 5.28
N ALA A 156 -1.25 15.39 6.47
CA ALA A 156 -0.21 15.16 7.48
C ALA A 156 0.90 14.21 6.97
N LEU A 157 0.54 13.17 6.21
CA LEU A 157 1.53 12.27 5.60
C LEU A 157 2.44 13.02 4.62
N ILE A 158 1.87 13.84 3.75
CA ILE A 158 2.62 14.58 2.74
C ILE A 158 3.54 15.62 3.38
N GLU A 159 3.02 16.37 4.35
CA GLU A 159 3.81 17.34 5.12
C GLU A 159 4.95 16.66 5.90
N ASP A 160 4.68 15.54 6.56
CA ASP A 160 5.69 14.80 7.33
C ASP A 160 6.80 14.22 6.44
N LEU A 161 6.45 13.73 5.24
CA LEU A 161 7.43 13.31 4.24
C LEU A 161 8.29 14.49 3.77
N HIS A 162 7.68 15.66 3.58
CA HIS A 162 8.39 16.89 3.21
C HIS A 162 9.34 17.34 4.32
N ASP A 163 8.85 17.45 5.56
CA ASP A 163 9.64 17.87 6.73
C ASP A 163 10.87 16.97 6.95
N ARG A 164 10.80 15.72 6.52
CA ARG A 164 11.88 14.72 6.63
C ARG A 164 12.78 14.64 5.40
N GLY A 165 12.51 15.42 4.37
CA GLY A 165 13.27 15.39 3.12
C GLY A 165 13.04 14.11 2.31
N LEU A 166 11.91 13.43 2.48
CA LEU A 166 11.55 12.18 1.80
C LEU A 166 10.64 12.39 0.59
N SER A 167 10.25 13.63 0.28
CA SER A 167 9.33 13.93 -0.82
C SER A 167 9.79 13.43 -2.17
N ASP A 168 11.11 13.45 -2.42
CA ASP A 168 11.67 13.00 -3.67
C ASP A 168 11.74 11.47 -3.79
N ASP A 169 11.87 10.79 -2.67
CA ASP A 169 12.10 9.35 -2.63
C ASP A 169 10.80 8.53 -2.43
N VAL A 170 9.72 9.18 -2.01
CA VAL A 170 8.45 8.51 -1.68
C VAL A 170 7.32 9.06 -2.54
N ALA A 171 6.77 8.21 -3.40
CA ALA A 171 5.54 8.50 -4.11
C ALA A 171 4.33 8.07 -3.26
N VAL A 172 3.35 8.95 -3.12
CA VAL A 172 2.06 8.70 -2.47
C VAL A 172 0.98 8.70 -3.54
N ILE A 173 0.16 7.65 -3.57
CA ILE A 173 -1.02 7.59 -4.42
C ILE A 173 -2.25 7.27 -3.57
N ALA A 174 -3.34 8.00 -3.83
CA ALA A 174 -4.65 7.71 -3.27
C ALA A 174 -5.66 7.61 -4.41
N TRP A 175 -6.33 6.47 -4.52
CA TRP A 175 -7.29 6.17 -5.58
C TRP A 175 -8.36 5.17 -5.12
N GLY A 176 -9.41 5.02 -5.91
CA GLY A 176 -10.40 3.96 -5.81
C GLY A 176 -10.38 3.07 -7.05
N GLU A 177 -11.14 1.99 -7.02
CA GLU A 177 -11.25 1.01 -8.10
C GLU A 177 -11.98 1.56 -9.33
N PHE A 178 -12.98 2.42 -9.12
CA PHE A 178 -13.78 3.11 -10.15
C PHE A 178 -14.49 4.33 -9.54
N GLY A 179 -15.14 5.12 -10.37
CA GLY A 179 -15.90 6.29 -9.94
C GLY A 179 -17.33 5.97 -9.50
N ARG A 180 -18.09 7.02 -9.30
CA ARG A 180 -19.50 6.96 -8.87
C ARG A 180 -20.40 7.70 -9.88
N THR A 181 -21.65 7.24 -10.00
CA THR A 181 -22.59 7.82 -10.96
C THR A 181 -22.70 9.33 -10.81
N PRO A 182 -22.70 10.10 -11.91
CA PRO A 182 -22.89 11.56 -11.86
C PRO A 182 -24.21 11.95 -11.21
N LYS A 183 -25.25 11.16 -11.42
CA LYS A 183 -26.58 11.37 -10.86
C LYS A 183 -26.75 10.67 -9.53
N ILE A 184 -27.31 11.38 -8.55
CA ILE A 184 -27.71 10.81 -7.26
C ILE A 184 -28.94 9.91 -7.47
N ASN A 185 -28.92 8.71 -6.90
CA ASN A 185 -30.00 7.74 -6.97
C ASN A 185 -31.15 8.05 -5.99
N GLY A 186 -32.24 7.25 -6.05
CA GLY A 186 -33.40 7.44 -5.22
C GLY A 186 -33.19 7.32 -3.70
N ASN A 187 -32.07 6.75 -3.28
CA ASN A 187 -31.67 6.60 -1.87
C ASN A 187 -30.70 7.71 -1.40
N ALA A 188 -30.59 8.79 -2.16
CA ALA A 188 -29.63 9.86 -1.92
C ALA A 188 -28.17 9.37 -1.89
N GLY A 189 -27.83 8.39 -2.70
CA GLY A 189 -26.50 7.84 -2.88
C GLY A 189 -26.03 7.89 -4.33
N ARG A 190 -24.87 7.28 -4.60
CA ARG A 190 -24.33 7.11 -5.94
C ARG A 190 -23.95 5.65 -6.17
N ASP A 191 -24.23 5.16 -7.36
CA ASP A 191 -23.89 3.79 -7.75
C ASP A 191 -22.52 3.73 -8.45
N HIS A 192 -22.07 2.53 -8.82
CA HIS A 192 -20.81 2.33 -9.49
C HIS A 192 -20.80 2.93 -10.89
N TRP A 193 -19.70 3.60 -11.26
CA TRP A 193 -19.52 4.23 -12.56
C TRP A 193 -18.08 4.05 -13.05
N PRO A 194 -17.83 3.07 -13.94
CA PRO A 194 -16.46 2.73 -14.33
C PRO A 194 -15.82 3.73 -15.31
N ASN A 195 -16.62 4.61 -15.94
CA ASN A 195 -16.16 5.44 -17.05
C ASN A 195 -15.27 6.60 -16.60
N VAL A 196 -15.46 7.10 -15.37
CA VAL A 196 -14.68 8.20 -14.80
C VAL A 196 -14.31 7.89 -13.36
N SER A 197 -13.04 8.02 -13.06
CA SER A 197 -12.49 7.99 -11.69
C SER A 197 -11.44 9.07 -11.54
N CYS A 198 -10.82 9.16 -10.37
CA CYS A 198 -9.70 10.05 -10.13
C CYS A 198 -8.63 9.36 -9.27
N ALA A 199 -7.40 9.84 -9.39
CA ALA A 199 -6.29 9.48 -8.52
C ALA A 199 -5.60 10.76 -8.05
N PHE A 200 -5.16 10.76 -6.80
CA PHE A 200 -4.27 11.77 -6.26
C PHE A 200 -2.87 11.20 -6.22
N MET A 201 -1.87 11.96 -6.67
CA MET A 201 -0.46 11.57 -6.65
C MET A 201 0.39 12.71 -6.08
N ALA A 202 1.36 12.38 -5.24
CA ALA A 202 2.29 13.33 -4.65
C ALA A 202 3.66 12.68 -4.40
N GLY A 203 4.71 13.48 -4.29
CA GLY A 203 6.08 13.02 -4.04
C GLY A 203 6.74 12.35 -5.23
N GLY A 204 7.85 11.63 -5.00
CA GLY A 204 8.52 10.82 -6.02
C GLY A 204 9.15 11.63 -7.17
N ARG A 205 9.56 12.87 -6.94
CA ARG A 205 10.09 13.80 -7.97
C ARG A 205 9.12 14.07 -9.13
N MET A 206 7.83 13.80 -8.93
CA MET A 206 6.83 14.11 -9.94
C MET A 206 6.60 15.62 -10.04
N ASN A 207 6.23 16.10 -11.24
CA ASN A 207 5.80 17.47 -11.43
C ASN A 207 4.42 17.67 -10.79
N HIS A 208 4.35 18.42 -9.70
CA HIS A 208 3.15 18.62 -8.90
C HIS A 208 2.35 19.87 -9.26
N GLY A 209 1.21 20.06 -8.60
CA GLY A 209 0.40 21.27 -8.69
C GLY A 209 -0.40 21.39 -9.98
N GLN A 210 -0.67 20.27 -10.65
CA GLN A 210 -1.43 20.24 -11.89
C GLN A 210 -2.58 19.23 -11.82
N MET A 211 -3.55 19.42 -12.68
CA MET A 211 -4.63 18.48 -12.93
C MET A 211 -4.46 17.91 -14.34
N ILE A 212 -4.43 16.59 -14.45
CA ILE A 212 -4.26 15.86 -15.71
C ILE A 212 -5.59 15.22 -16.07
N GLY A 213 -6.10 15.56 -17.24
CA GLY A 213 -7.38 15.10 -17.73
C GLY A 213 -8.59 15.85 -17.16
N ALA A 214 -9.68 15.77 -17.88
CA ALA A 214 -10.97 16.32 -17.47
C ALA A 214 -12.12 15.45 -17.97
N SER A 215 -13.21 15.43 -17.20
CA SER A 215 -14.47 14.85 -17.62
C SER A 215 -15.31 15.84 -18.42
N ASP A 216 -16.37 15.36 -19.05
CA ASP A 216 -17.43 16.19 -19.59
C ASP A 216 -18.12 17.01 -18.48
N LYS A 217 -18.99 17.95 -18.87
CA LYS A 217 -19.72 18.83 -17.94
C LYS A 217 -20.63 18.09 -16.95
N HIS A 218 -20.91 16.83 -17.21
CA HIS A 218 -21.75 15.98 -16.35
C HIS A 218 -20.94 15.03 -15.48
N ALA A 219 -19.61 15.01 -15.58
CA ALA A 219 -18.73 14.04 -14.94
C ALA A 219 -19.10 12.58 -15.29
N ALA A 220 -19.56 12.37 -16.54
CA ALA A 220 -20.01 11.06 -17.00
C ALA A 220 -18.95 10.33 -17.82
N GLU A 221 -18.22 11.06 -18.66
CA GLU A 221 -17.23 10.49 -19.58
C GLU A 221 -15.94 11.31 -19.55
N PRO A 222 -14.78 10.72 -19.83
CA PRO A 222 -13.55 11.48 -20.04
C PRO A 222 -13.72 12.33 -21.32
N ALA A 223 -13.37 13.62 -21.23
CA ALA A 223 -13.52 14.55 -22.34
C ALA A 223 -12.20 15.12 -22.85
N ASP A 224 -11.22 15.30 -21.98
CA ASP A 224 -9.91 15.83 -22.32
C ASP A 224 -8.82 15.00 -21.65
N ARG A 225 -7.74 14.72 -22.38
CA ARG A 225 -6.59 13.95 -21.91
C ARG A 225 -7.00 12.77 -21.00
N PRO A 226 -7.76 11.77 -21.48
CA PRO A 226 -8.11 10.62 -20.66
C PRO A 226 -6.85 9.91 -20.17
N VAL A 227 -6.83 9.58 -18.88
CA VAL A 227 -5.75 8.84 -18.25
C VAL A 227 -6.19 7.39 -18.07
N HIS A 228 -5.40 6.46 -18.57
CA HIS A 228 -5.62 5.05 -18.33
C HIS A 228 -4.89 4.58 -17.07
N MET A 229 -5.48 3.62 -16.34
CA MET A 229 -4.87 3.03 -15.15
C MET A 229 -3.46 2.47 -15.42
N GLY A 230 -3.22 1.96 -16.62
CA GLY A 230 -1.90 1.49 -17.07
C GLY A 230 -0.84 2.57 -17.09
N GLU A 231 -1.18 3.83 -17.44
CA GLU A 231 -0.24 4.96 -17.40
C GLU A 231 0.17 5.28 -15.94
N VAL A 232 -0.80 5.21 -15.02
CA VAL A 232 -0.54 5.42 -13.59
C VAL A 232 0.40 4.32 -13.05
N HIS A 233 0.12 3.05 -13.36
CA HIS A 233 1.00 1.94 -12.97
C HIS A 233 2.39 2.08 -13.59
N ALA A 234 2.49 2.43 -14.86
CA ALA A 234 3.78 2.64 -15.53
C ALA A 234 4.59 3.75 -14.85
N THR A 235 3.93 4.86 -14.44
CA THR A 235 4.55 5.95 -13.67
C THR A 235 5.10 5.46 -12.33
N LEU A 236 4.30 4.67 -11.58
CA LEU A 236 4.74 4.11 -10.30
C LEU A 236 5.91 3.14 -10.47
N TYR A 237 5.87 2.26 -11.47
CA TYR A 237 6.99 1.34 -11.72
C TYR A 237 8.27 2.10 -12.10
N GLN A 238 8.17 3.12 -12.94
CA GLN A 238 9.31 3.97 -13.27
C GLN A 238 9.89 4.66 -12.03
N HIS A 239 9.05 5.20 -11.15
CA HIS A 239 9.48 5.75 -9.87
C HIS A 239 10.22 4.72 -9.01
N MET A 240 9.79 3.45 -9.03
CA MET A 240 10.48 2.35 -8.34
C MET A 240 11.77 1.89 -9.02
N GLY A 241 12.17 2.51 -10.13
CA GLY A 241 13.35 2.15 -10.91
C GLY A 241 13.17 0.94 -11.81
N LEU A 242 11.92 0.56 -12.10
CA LEU A 242 11.57 -0.54 -12.99
C LEU A 242 11.09 0.01 -14.34
N ASP A 243 11.67 -0.49 -15.44
CA ASP A 243 11.12 -0.21 -16.77
C ASP A 243 9.92 -1.14 -17.02
N PRO A 244 8.69 -0.62 -17.06
CA PRO A 244 7.50 -1.45 -17.19
C PRO A 244 7.37 -2.13 -18.55
N ASN A 245 8.07 -1.65 -19.58
CA ASN A 245 7.99 -2.19 -20.94
C ASN A 245 9.03 -3.29 -21.22
N THR A 246 10.06 -3.41 -20.41
CA THR A 246 11.11 -4.42 -20.54
C THR A 246 11.14 -5.41 -19.39
N THR A 247 10.62 -5.03 -18.21
CA THR A 247 10.56 -5.91 -17.05
C THR A 247 9.39 -6.89 -17.18
N THR A 248 9.70 -8.18 -17.05
CA THR A 248 8.69 -9.24 -17.10
C THR A 248 8.69 -10.09 -15.84
N ILE A 249 7.54 -10.69 -15.54
CA ILE A 249 7.35 -11.69 -14.48
C ILE A 249 6.78 -12.94 -15.14
N SER A 250 7.36 -14.11 -14.85
CA SER A 250 6.83 -15.36 -15.38
C SER A 250 5.52 -15.75 -14.70
N ASP A 251 4.52 -16.11 -15.50
CA ASP A 251 3.29 -16.70 -15.01
C ASP A 251 3.48 -18.18 -14.61
N LEU A 252 2.42 -18.84 -14.15
CA LEU A 252 2.46 -20.24 -13.70
C LEU A 252 2.86 -21.24 -14.81
N THR A 253 2.78 -20.84 -16.07
CA THR A 253 3.18 -21.65 -17.23
C THR A 253 4.61 -21.36 -17.70
N GLY A 254 5.29 -20.40 -17.02
CA GLY A 254 6.63 -19.94 -17.39
C GLY A 254 6.64 -18.89 -18.51
N ARG A 255 5.49 -18.36 -18.93
CA ARG A 255 5.43 -17.32 -19.96
C ARG A 255 5.75 -15.96 -19.33
N PRO A 256 6.63 -15.15 -19.95
CA PRO A 256 6.89 -13.79 -19.49
C PRO A 256 5.65 -12.90 -19.71
N GLN A 257 5.26 -12.21 -18.65
CA GLN A 257 4.20 -11.20 -18.65
C GLN A 257 4.83 -9.84 -18.32
N TYR A 258 4.56 -8.82 -19.13
CA TYR A 258 5.02 -7.47 -18.83
C TYR A 258 4.29 -6.90 -17.62
N LEU A 259 4.92 -5.97 -16.91
CA LEU A 259 4.31 -5.30 -15.75
C LEU A 259 3.07 -4.48 -16.16
N VAL A 260 3.11 -3.87 -17.33
CA VAL A 260 1.98 -3.19 -17.98
C VAL A 260 2.03 -3.43 -19.48
N ASP A 261 0.86 -3.62 -20.10
CA ASP A 261 0.74 -3.96 -21.52
C ASP A 261 0.95 -2.72 -22.44
N GLY A 262 2.21 -2.31 -22.61
CA GLY A 262 2.61 -1.23 -23.53
C GLY A 262 2.23 0.19 -23.09
N TRP A 263 1.68 0.35 -21.88
CA TRP A 263 1.41 1.68 -21.33
C TRP A 263 2.70 2.39 -20.94
N LYS A 264 2.74 3.68 -21.22
CA LYS A 264 3.87 4.56 -20.87
C LYS A 264 3.55 5.36 -19.61
N PRO A 265 4.55 5.79 -18.85
CA PRO A 265 4.37 6.73 -17.76
C PRO A 265 3.70 8.02 -18.22
N LEU A 266 3.00 8.68 -17.31
CA LEU A 266 2.38 9.98 -17.52
C LEU A 266 3.47 11.03 -17.81
N PRO A 267 3.56 11.56 -19.04
CA PRO A 267 4.64 12.49 -19.39
C PRO A 267 4.54 13.82 -18.65
N GLU A 268 3.35 14.16 -18.16
CA GLU A 268 3.10 15.36 -17.38
C GLU A 268 3.73 15.30 -15.98
N LEU A 269 3.99 14.09 -15.47
CA LEU A 269 4.54 13.87 -14.13
C LEU A 269 6.05 13.61 -14.10
N ILE A 270 6.67 13.36 -15.24
CA ILE A 270 8.10 13.04 -15.36
C ILE A 270 8.92 14.20 -15.91
#